data_f70718bd6d1433da5c98242a1b5ed90b
#
_entry.id   f70718bd6d1433da5c98242a1b5ed90b
#
_cell.length_a   1.000
_cell.length_b   1.000
_cell.length_c   1.000
_cell.angle_alpha   90.00
_cell.angle_beta   90.00
_cell.angle_gamma   90.00
#
_symmetry.space_group_name_H-M   'P 1'
#
loop_
_entity.id
_entity.type
_entity.pdbx_description
1 polymer ?
#
loop_
_entity_poly.entity_id
_entity_poly.type
_entity_poly.pdbx_seq_one_letter_code
_entity_poly.pdbx_strand_id
1 'polypeptide(L)'
;MWRYLPKRSLDLNRKGLMQRKLDDKYFINTFDEETKLYSKKENTLLLIVDEQPRLMKALENGEEAVLNTIALIKAFEKYDMPIIATEQYPKGLGSTDERILDLIDQKNIFEKTIFDAAIPEVLDFIEKNNIKKVVVAGAEAHICVYQTTRSLLNLGIDVFLAKDALASFKESQKEEALKTLREMGAVRTETETILFDLARDSKDPNFKFISGLVKEMRAR
;
A
#
# COMPACT_ATOMS: atom_id res chain seq x y z
N MET A 1 15.50 27.74 11.41
CA MET A 1 16.79 27.11 11.77
C MET A 1 16.68 25.64 11.39
N TRP A 2 17.05 25.32 10.15
CA TRP A 2 16.92 23.96 9.58
C TRP A 2 18.09 23.11 10.07
N ARG A 3 17.84 22.10 10.89
CA ARG A 3 18.86 21.13 11.26
C ARG A 3 18.95 20.09 10.14
N TYR A 4 20.08 20.07 9.47
CA TYR A 4 20.52 19.05 8.55
C TYR A 4 20.40 17.65 9.16
N LEU A 5 19.69 16.74 8.49
CA LEU A 5 19.86 15.31 8.71
C LEU A 5 21.29 14.91 8.27
N PRO A 6 21.98 14.06 9.00
CA PRO A 6 23.32 13.65 8.63
C PRO A 6 23.26 12.92 7.28
N LYS A 7 24.00 13.43 6.31
CA LYS A 7 24.34 12.67 5.11
C LYS A 7 24.99 11.36 5.55
N ARG A 8 24.32 10.22 5.39
CA ARG A 8 25.02 8.93 5.37
C ARG A 8 26.04 9.01 4.25
N SER A 9 27.30 9.08 4.58
CA SER A 9 28.41 8.99 3.63
C SER A 9 28.32 7.62 2.97
N LEU A 10 27.85 7.60 1.74
CA LEU A 10 28.11 6.47 0.83
C LEU A 10 29.61 6.51 0.53
N ASP A 11 30.42 5.88 1.37
CA ASP A 11 31.76 5.52 1.01
C ASP A 11 31.69 4.44 -0.10
N LEU A 12 31.45 4.93 -1.30
CA LEU A 12 31.57 4.15 -2.53
C LEU A 12 33.06 3.85 -2.77
N ASN A 13 33.59 2.86 -2.07
CA ASN A 13 34.87 2.29 -2.42
C ASN A 13 34.68 1.54 -3.74
N ARG A 14 35.04 2.18 -4.86
CA ARG A 14 34.88 1.66 -6.23
C ARG A 14 35.43 0.24 -6.44
N LYS A 15 36.28 -0.26 -5.56
CA LYS A 15 36.80 -1.63 -5.59
C LYS A 15 35.82 -2.67 -5.00
N GLY A 16 34.86 -2.28 -4.16
CA GLY A 16 33.92 -3.23 -3.54
C GLY A 16 32.78 -3.65 -4.47
N LEU A 17 32.47 -2.88 -5.50
CA LEU A 17 31.39 -3.18 -6.46
C LEU A 17 31.79 -4.18 -7.55
N MET A 18 33.07 -4.39 -7.79
CA MET A 18 33.56 -5.24 -8.89
C MET A 18 33.93 -6.69 -8.48
N GLN A 19 33.82 -7.07 -7.23
CA GLN A 19 34.19 -8.41 -6.77
C GLN A 19 33.11 -9.20 -6.04
N ARG A 20 31.84 -8.78 -6.10
CA ARG A 20 30.77 -9.69 -5.72
C ARG A 20 30.54 -10.69 -6.84
N LYS A 21 31.24 -11.83 -6.79
CA LYS A 21 30.79 -13.02 -7.50
C LYS A 21 29.33 -13.24 -7.09
N LEU A 22 28.44 -13.24 -8.07
CA LEU A 22 27.05 -13.64 -7.95
C LEU A 22 27.04 -15.13 -7.59
N ASP A 23 27.14 -15.43 -6.31
CA ASP A 23 26.86 -16.76 -5.78
C ASP A 23 25.35 -16.89 -5.76
N ASP A 24 24.76 -17.87 -6.41
CA ASP A 24 23.32 -18.10 -6.50
C ASP A 24 22.62 -18.18 -5.11
N LYS A 25 23.37 -18.45 -4.05
CA LYS A 25 22.94 -18.33 -2.66
C LYS A 25 22.66 -16.89 -2.20
N TYR A 26 23.26 -15.89 -2.84
CA TYR A 26 23.12 -14.49 -2.44
C TYR A 26 21.88 -13.82 -3.01
N PHE A 27 21.32 -14.29 -4.11
CA PHE A 27 20.15 -13.69 -4.72
C PHE A 27 18.90 -13.81 -3.84
N ILE A 28 18.83 -14.82 -2.97
CA ILE A 28 17.69 -15.06 -2.08
C ILE A 28 17.85 -14.34 -0.73
N ASN A 29 19.08 -14.02 -0.31
CA ASN A 29 19.36 -13.48 1.03
C ASN A 29 19.86 -12.03 1.08
N THR A 30 20.07 -11.38 -0.05
CA THR A 30 20.58 -9.99 -0.07
C THR A 30 19.52 -8.91 -0.25
N PHE A 31 18.25 -9.27 -0.23
CA PHE A 31 17.22 -8.30 0.09
C PHE A 31 17.20 -8.13 1.61
N ASP A 32 18.19 -7.38 2.06
CA ASP A 32 18.36 -6.99 3.45
C ASP A 32 17.04 -6.41 3.98
N GLU A 33 16.78 -6.60 5.25
CA GLU A 33 15.60 -6.05 5.94
C GLU A 33 15.43 -4.54 5.77
N GLU A 34 16.47 -3.85 5.31
CA GLU A 34 16.53 -2.42 5.06
C GLU A 34 16.09 -1.98 3.65
N THR A 35 15.86 -2.87 2.70
CA THR A 35 15.45 -2.42 1.36
C THR A 35 13.98 -2.01 1.32
N LYS A 36 13.74 -0.72 1.07
CA LYS A 36 12.42 -0.10 0.91
C LYS A 36 11.61 -0.61 -0.29
N LEU A 37 12.17 -1.45 -1.13
CA LEU A 37 11.63 -1.81 -2.45
C LEU A 37 10.72 -3.03 -2.42
N TYR A 38 10.30 -3.48 -1.23
CA TYR A 38 9.74 -4.80 -1.13
C TYR A 38 8.68 -4.91 -0.03
N SER A 39 7.47 -5.30 -0.40
CA SER A 39 6.42 -5.58 0.57
C SER A 39 6.64 -6.98 1.18
N LYS A 40 7.32 -7.04 2.32
CA LYS A 40 7.40 -8.27 3.11
C LYS A 40 6.06 -8.54 3.77
N LYS A 41 5.75 -9.82 4.02
CA LYS A 41 4.56 -10.21 4.79
C LYS A 41 4.61 -9.66 6.22
N GLU A 42 5.80 -9.68 6.81
CA GLU A 42 6.00 -9.20 8.17
C GLU A 42 5.93 -7.67 8.23
N ASN A 43 5.22 -7.17 9.21
CA ASN A 43 5.11 -5.73 9.52
C ASN A 43 4.54 -4.89 8.36
N THR A 44 3.74 -5.49 7.48
CA THR A 44 3.06 -4.81 6.38
C THR A 44 1.55 -4.81 6.59
N LEU A 45 0.93 -3.64 6.45
CA LEU A 45 -0.50 -3.38 6.59
C LEU A 45 -1.09 -3.01 5.22
N LEU A 46 -2.31 -3.48 4.92
CA LEU A 46 -3.16 -2.90 3.89
C LEU A 46 -4.06 -1.83 4.53
N LEU A 47 -3.91 -0.59 4.10
CA LEU A 47 -4.77 0.54 4.48
C LEU A 47 -5.68 0.92 3.30
N ILE A 48 -6.98 0.72 3.48
CA ILE A 48 -8.02 1.05 2.51
C ILE A 48 -8.60 2.41 2.90
N VAL A 49 -8.44 3.41 2.04
CA VAL A 49 -8.84 4.79 2.33
C VAL A 49 -10.16 5.09 1.62
N ASP A 50 -11.23 5.23 2.40
CA ASP A 50 -12.52 5.83 2.00
C ASP A 50 -13.18 5.22 0.76
N GLU A 51 -13.13 3.90 0.59
CA GLU A 51 -13.81 3.21 -0.52
C GLU A 51 -15.33 3.08 -0.28
N GLN A 52 -15.99 4.24 -0.29
CA GLN A 52 -17.44 4.38 -0.07
C GLN A 52 -18.16 4.52 -1.41
N PRO A 53 -19.25 3.79 -1.68
CA PRO A 53 -19.90 3.74 -3.01
C PRO A 53 -20.31 5.10 -3.57
N ARG A 54 -20.72 6.03 -2.69
CA ARG A 54 -21.11 7.39 -3.14
C ARG A 54 -19.91 8.16 -3.67
N LEU A 55 -18.74 7.98 -3.06
CA LEU A 55 -17.51 8.58 -3.52
C LEU A 55 -17.01 7.89 -4.78
N MET A 56 -16.81 6.56 -4.72
CA MET A 56 -16.19 5.79 -5.81
C MET A 56 -16.93 5.90 -7.14
N LYS A 57 -18.27 5.99 -7.13
CA LYS A 57 -19.08 6.19 -8.35
C LYS A 57 -18.85 7.53 -9.06
N ALA A 58 -18.33 8.53 -8.36
CA ALA A 58 -18.05 9.85 -8.92
C ALA A 58 -16.62 9.96 -9.49
N LEU A 59 -15.79 8.94 -9.32
CA LEU A 59 -14.36 8.96 -9.66
C LEU A 59 -14.10 8.21 -10.95
N GLU A 60 -13.13 8.71 -11.75
CA GLU A 60 -12.57 7.92 -12.85
C GLU A 60 -11.89 6.67 -12.28
N ASN A 61 -12.17 5.52 -12.89
CA ASN A 61 -11.65 4.21 -12.49
C ASN A 61 -12.04 3.77 -11.05
N GLY A 62 -13.08 4.36 -10.44
CA GLY A 62 -13.49 4.01 -9.07
C GLY A 62 -13.88 2.53 -8.92
N GLU A 63 -14.64 1.97 -9.87
CA GLU A 63 -15.02 0.55 -9.84
C GLU A 63 -13.79 -0.36 -10.02
N GLU A 64 -12.89 -0.03 -10.93
CA GLU A 64 -11.64 -0.79 -11.13
C GLU A 64 -10.79 -0.78 -9.86
N ALA A 65 -10.66 0.37 -9.19
CA ALA A 65 -9.94 0.50 -7.93
C ALA A 65 -10.51 -0.41 -6.85
N VAL A 66 -11.84 -0.43 -6.66
CA VAL A 66 -12.51 -1.34 -5.71
C VAL A 66 -12.23 -2.80 -6.03
N LEU A 67 -12.31 -3.20 -7.30
CA LEU A 67 -12.03 -4.58 -7.71
C LEU A 67 -10.57 -4.98 -7.44
N ASN A 68 -9.62 -4.08 -7.61
CA ASN A 68 -8.21 -4.31 -7.32
C ASN A 68 -7.95 -4.33 -5.81
N THR A 69 -8.62 -3.47 -5.04
CA THR A 69 -8.60 -3.52 -3.57
C THR A 69 -9.10 -4.85 -3.05
N ILE A 70 -10.20 -5.40 -3.60
CA ILE A 70 -10.70 -6.73 -3.25
C ILE A 70 -9.64 -7.83 -3.51
N ALA A 71 -8.88 -7.72 -4.60
CA ALA A 71 -7.80 -8.68 -4.86
C ALA A 71 -6.67 -8.55 -3.83
N LEU A 72 -6.30 -7.33 -3.42
CA LEU A 72 -5.35 -7.09 -2.33
C LEU A 72 -5.86 -7.67 -1.01
N ILE A 73 -7.12 -7.42 -0.63
CA ILE A 73 -7.72 -7.96 0.59
C ILE A 73 -7.59 -9.48 0.62
N LYS A 74 -8.05 -10.16 -0.42
CA LYS A 74 -7.98 -11.63 -0.53
C LYS A 74 -6.55 -12.17 -0.39
N ALA A 75 -5.57 -11.46 -0.93
CA ALA A 75 -4.16 -11.85 -0.79
C ALA A 75 -3.64 -11.62 0.62
N PHE A 76 -3.95 -10.48 1.24
CA PHE A 76 -3.56 -10.16 2.61
C PHE A 76 -4.17 -11.15 3.60
N GLU A 77 -5.46 -11.46 3.48
CA GLU A 77 -6.11 -12.51 4.28
C GLU A 77 -5.43 -13.87 4.09
N LYS A 78 -5.11 -14.24 2.84
CA LYS A 78 -4.45 -15.52 2.53
C LYS A 78 -3.10 -15.70 3.21
N TYR A 79 -2.44 -14.58 3.54
CA TYR A 79 -1.15 -14.54 4.22
C TYR A 79 -1.26 -14.11 5.69
N ASP A 80 -2.46 -14.06 6.27
CA ASP A 80 -2.73 -13.62 7.65
C ASP A 80 -2.14 -12.24 7.95
N MET A 81 -2.21 -11.32 6.97
CA MET A 81 -1.68 -9.96 7.09
C MET A 81 -2.78 -8.99 7.52
N PRO A 82 -2.44 -7.96 8.31
CA PRO A 82 -3.41 -7.01 8.82
C PRO A 82 -4.00 -6.13 7.71
N ILE A 83 -5.30 -5.84 7.86
CA ILE A 83 -6.09 -4.97 6.97
C ILE A 83 -6.89 -4.03 7.84
N ILE A 84 -6.87 -2.74 7.51
CA ILE A 84 -7.77 -1.73 8.08
C ILE A 84 -8.36 -0.85 6.98
N ALA A 85 -9.52 -0.27 7.24
CA ALA A 85 -10.17 0.67 6.36
C ALA A 85 -10.55 1.96 7.10
N THR A 86 -10.71 3.05 6.35
CA THR A 86 -11.28 4.28 6.87
C THR A 86 -12.55 4.67 6.11
N GLU A 87 -13.45 5.39 6.80
CA GLU A 87 -14.66 5.97 6.24
C GLU A 87 -14.67 7.47 6.46
N GLN A 88 -14.69 8.22 5.35
CA GLN A 88 -14.83 9.67 5.39
C GLN A 88 -16.28 10.05 5.63
N TYR A 89 -16.57 10.67 6.78
CA TYR A 89 -17.88 11.21 7.13
C TYR A 89 -19.06 10.30 6.69
N PRO A 90 -19.21 9.09 7.28
CA PRO A 90 -20.14 8.08 6.79
C PRO A 90 -21.60 8.52 6.80
N LYS A 91 -21.97 9.49 7.64
CA LYS A 91 -23.32 10.13 7.59
C LYS A 91 -23.62 10.78 6.23
N GLY A 92 -22.59 11.26 5.54
CA GLY A 92 -22.70 11.87 4.20
C GLY A 92 -22.44 10.88 3.08
N LEU A 93 -21.35 10.12 3.15
CA LEU A 93 -20.89 9.27 2.07
C LEU A 93 -21.38 7.82 2.16
N GLY A 94 -21.98 7.42 3.29
CA GLY A 94 -22.35 6.02 3.54
C GLY A 94 -21.18 5.20 4.06
N SER A 95 -21.41 3.91 4.26
CA SER A 95 -20.38 2.95 4.66
C SER A 95 -19.50 2.56 3.49
N THR A 96 -18.38 1.93 3.80
CA THR A 96 -17.50 1.24 2.85
C THR A 96 -18.30 0.32 1.93
N ASP A 97 -17.81 0.07 0.71
CA ASP A 97 -18.45 -0.83 -0.27
C ASP A 97 -18.72 -2.21 0.38
N GLU A 98 -19.95 -2.71 0.21
CA GLU A 98 -20.39 -3.95 0.86
C GLU A 98 -19.51 -5.16 0.51
N ARG A 99 -18.96 -5.20 -0.70
CA ARG A 99 -18.05 -6.26 -1.14
C ARG A 99 -16.73 -6.27 -0.35
N ILE A 100 -16.32 -5.12 0.17
CA ILE A 100 -15.16 -4.97 1.04
C ILE A 100 -15.57 -5.29 2.48
N LEU A 101 -16.73 -4.80 2.94
CA LEU A 101 -17.25 -5.08 4.28
C LEU A 101 -17.41 -6.59 4.55
N ASP A 102 -17.77 -7.37 3.53
CA ASP A 102 -17.90 -8.83 3.62
C ASP A 102 -16.55 -9.55 3.82
N LEU A 103 -15.43 -8.86 3.56
CA LEU A 103 -14.08 -9.42 3.60
C LEU A 103 -13.25 -8.94 4.79
N ILE A 104 -13.62 -7.88 5.48
CA ILE A 104 -12.83 -7.30 6.56
C ILE A 104 -13.61 -7.26 7.88
N ASP A 105 -12.90 -7.38 9.00
CA ASP A 105 -13.51 -7.28 10.31
C ASP A 105 -13.94 -5.83 10.58
N GLN A 106 -15.21 -5.61 10.92
CA GLN A 106 -15.78 -4.28 11.19
C GLN A 106 -15.04 -3.51 12.29
N LYS A 107 -14.41 -4.19 13.24
CA LYS A 107 -13.57 -3.54 14.27
C LYS A 107 -12.33 -2.85 13.72
N ASN A 108 -11.95 -3.15 12.47
CA ASN A 108 -10.81 -2.59 11.75
C ASN A 108 -11.24 -1.46 10.80
N ILE A 109 -12.47 -0.94 10.93
CA ILE A 109 -12.97 0.18 10.14
C ILE A 109 -13.08 1.40 11.05
N PHE A 110 -12.46 2.51 10.66
CA PHE A 110 -12.38 3.72 11.46
C PHE A 110 -13.01 4.91 10.74
N GLU A 111 -13.94 5.59 11.42
CA GLU A 111 -14.56 6.80 10.88
C GLU A 111 -13.64 8.02 11.05
N LYS A 112 -13.64 8.92 10.08
CA LYS A 112 -12.90 10.18 10.16
C LYS A 112 -13.66 11.34 9.53
N THR A 113 -13.35 12.55 9.98
CA THR A 113 -13.82 13.80 9.38
C THR A 113 -12.70 14.58 8.69
N ILE A 114 -11.47 14.43 9.15
CA ILE A 114 -10.28 14.97 8.47
C ILE A 114 -9.93 14.10 7.26
N PHE A 115 -9.26 14.69 6.27
CA PHE A 115 -8.91 13.95 5.06
C PHE A 115 -7.77 12.95 5.28
N ASP A 116 -6.85 13.26 6.18
CA ASP A 116 -5.77 12.35 6.56
C ASP A 116 -6.31 11.13 7.29
N ALA A 117 -5.96 9.92 6.83
CA ALA A 117 -6.30 8.67 7.50
C ALA A 117 -5.28 8.25 8.58
N ALA A 118 -4.20 9.01 8.78
CA ALA A 118 -3.28 8.81 9.90
C ALA A 118 -3.88 9.36 11.22
N ILE A 119 -5.11 8.97 11.51
CA ILE A 119 -5.84 9.29 12.75
C ILE A 119 -5.31 8.47 13.93
N PRO A 120 -5.58 8.87 15.19
CA PRO A 120 -5.06 8.18 16.37
C PRO A 120 -5.30 6.66 16.36
N GLU A 121 -6.49 6.20 15.95
CA GLU A 121 -6.86 4.80 15.93
C GLU A 121 -6.00 4.00 14.94
N VAL A 122 -5.71 4.58 13.77
CA VAL A 122 -4.84 3.99 12.74
C VAL A 122 -3.39 3.97 13.22
N LEU A 123 -2.91 5.05 13.83
CA LEU A 123 -1.55 5.14 14.37
C LEU A 123 -1.34 4.17 15.53
N ASP A 124 -2.31 4.04 16.42
CA ASP A 124 -2.31 3.05 17.51
C ASP A 124 -2.25 1.62 16.96
N PHE A 125 -3.00 1.34 15.90
CA PHE A 125 -2.95 0.03 15.24
C PHE A 125 -1.56 -0.24 14.66
N ILE A 126 -0.97 0.74 13.98
CA ILE A 126 0.37 0.67 13.41
C ILE A 126 1.42 0.38 14.49
N GLU A 127 1.37 1.10 15.60
CA GLU A 127 2.32 0.93 16.69
C GLU A 127 2.16 -0.44 17.38
N LYS A 128 0.94 -0.82 17.77
CA LYS A 128 0.64 -2.09 18.46
C LYS A 128 1.04 -3.33 17.66
N ASN A 129 0.94 -3.25 16.33
CA ASN A 129 1.28 -4.35 15.43
C ASN A 129 2.69 -4.23 14.83
N ASN A 130 3.50 -3.27 15.31
CA ASN A 130 4.86 -3.01 14.82
C ASN A 130 4.93 -2.88 13.28
N ILE A 131 3.93 -2.21 12.68
CA ILE A 131 3.86 -1.99 11.24
C ILE A 131 4.99 -1.06 10.81
N LYS A 132 5.70 -1.43 9.76
CA LYS A 132 6.80 -0.66 9.16
C LYS A 132 6.50 -0.28 7.71
N LYS A 133 5.56 -0.97 7.09
CA LYS A 133 5.18 -0.81 5.70
C LYS A 133 3.68 -0.76 5.56
N VAL A 134 3.19 0.13 4.71
CA VAL A 134 1.76 0.27 4.44
C VAL A 134 1.54 0.22 2.92
N VAL A 135 0.73 -0.72 2.48
CA VAL A 135 0.15 -0.71 1.14
C VAL A 135 -1.12 0.12 1.21
N VAL A 136 -1.25 1.13 0.37
CA VAL A 136 -2.41 2.03 0.34
C VAL A 136 -3.22 1.81 -0.93
N ALA A 137 -4.52 1.60 -0.74
CA ALA A 137 -5.57 1.57 -1.76
C ALA A 137 -6.67 2.57 -1.41
N GLY A 138 -7.54 2.93 -2.34
CA GLY A 138 -8.73 3.76 -2.10
C GLY A 138 -8.72 5.14 -2.75
N ALA A 139 -9.39 6.11 -2.12
CA ALA A 139 -9.68 7.41 -2.73
C ALA A 139 -9.67 8.59 -1.74
N GLU A 140 -9.58 9.83 -2.21
CA GLU A 140 -9.05 10.20 -3.53
C GLU A 140 -7.54 10.31 -3.48
N ALA A 141 -6.87 9.80 -4.52
CA ALA A 141 -5.41 9.76 -4.55
C ALA A 141 -4.76 11.14 -4.32
N HIS A 142 -5.39 12.22 -4.80
CA HIS A 142 -4.87 13.58 -4.67
C HIS A 142 -5.36 14.33 -3.41
N ILE A 143 -6.21 13.72 -2.57
CA ILE A 143 -6.75 14.33 -1.33
C ILE A 143 -6.43 13.44 -0.13
N CYS A 144 -7.28 12.48 0.21
CA CYS A 144 -7.14 11.67 1.44
C CYS A 144 -5.89 10.79 1.39
N VAL A 145 -5.68 10.08 0.29
CA VAL A 145 -4.48 9.24 0.09
C VAL A 145 -3.21 10.09 0.11
N TYR A 146 -3.23 11.28 -0.53
CA TYR A 146 -2.08 12.18 -0.55
C TYR A 146 -1.68 12.62 0.86
N GLN A 147 -2.63 13.09 1.67
CA GLN A 147 -2.36 13.56 3.03
C GLN A 147 -1.89 12.41 3.92
N THR A 148 -2.56 11.27 3.83
CA THR A 148 -2.22 10.05 4.58
C THR A 148 -0.82 9.56 4.26
N THR A 149 -0.49 9.44 2.98
CA THR A 149 0.85 9.01 2.54
C THR A 149 1.93 9.93 3.08
N ARG A 150 1.74 11.25 2.98
CA ARG A 150 2.68 12.23 3.51
C ARG A 150 2.88 12.07 5.02
N SER A 151 1.81 11.87 5.78
CA SER A 151 1.89 11.69 7.23
C SER A 151 2.63 10.39 7.59
N LEU A 152 2.32 9.28 6.92
CA LEU A 152 3.00 8.01 7.15
C LEU A 152 4.50 8.08 6.81
N LEU A 153 4.87 8.72 5.70
CA LEU A 153 6.27 8.93 5.33
C LEU A 153 7.02 9.78 6.37
N ASN A 154 6.38 10.83 6.92
CA ASN A 154 6.95 11.67 7.98
C ASN A 154 7.19 10.88 9.28
N LEU A 155 6.43 9.82 9.53
CA LEU A 155 6.61 8.90 10.66
C LEU A 155 7.65 7.81 10.39
N GLY A 156 8.28 7.81 9.21
CA GLY A 156 9.30 6.84 8.82
C GLY A 156 8.74 5.50 8.37
N ILE A 157 7.45 5.45 8.03
CA ILE A 157 6.78 4.25 7.49
C ILE A 157 7.00 4.21 5.99
N ASP A 158 7.38 3.05 5.45
CA ASP A 158 7.49 2.84 4.01
C ASP A 158 6.08 2.69 3.40
N VAL A 159 5.75 3.50 2.41
CA VAL A 159 4.42 3.51 1.78
C VAL A 159 4.48 3.01 0.35
N PHE A 160 3.65 2.02 0.05
CA PHE A 160 3.45 1.44 -1.28
C PHE A 160 2.08 1.85 -1.81
N LEU A 161 2.05 2.57 -2.92
CA LEU A 161 0.83 3.05 -3.57
C LEU A 161 0.43 2.09 -4.68
N ALA A 162 -0.62 1.31 -4.46
CA ALA A 162 -1.20 0.42 -5.47
C ALA A 162 -1.98 1.26 -6.50
N LYS A 163 -1.30 1.82 -7.50
CA LYS A 163 -1.83 2.86 -8.38
C LYS A 163 -3.14 2.50 -9.09
N ASP A 164 -3.33 1.23 -9.38
CA ASP A 164 -4.51 0.66 -10.04
C ASP A 164 -5.64 0.32 -9.05
N ALA A 165 -5.35 0.34 -7.74
CA ALA A 165 -6.31 0.30 -6.64
C ALA A 165 -6.54 1.70 -6.03
N LEU A 166 -6.12 2.78 -6.72
CA LEU A 166 -6.34 4.17 -6.33
C LEU A 166 -7.19 4.89 -7.37
N ALA A 167 -8.15 5.69 -6.92
CA ALA A 167 -9.01 6.49 -7.77
C ALA A 167 -8.96 7.99 -7.42
N SER A 168 -9.31 8.82 -8.39
CA SER A 168 -9.52 10.27 -8.24
C SER A 168 -10.60 10.75 -9.18
N PHE A 169 -11.09 11.97 -8.98
CA PHE A 169 -12.08 12.58 -9.85
C PHE A 169 -11.63 12.59 -11.32
N LYS A 170 -10.32 12.82 -11.57
CA LYS A 170 -9.71 12.70 -12.89
C LYS A 170 -8.41 11.89 -12.81
N GLU A 171 -8.15 11.07 -13.81
CA GLU A 171 -6.90 10.31 -13.91
C GLU A 171 -5.67 11.22 -13.85
N SER A 172 -5.73 12.40 -14.49
CA SER A 172 -4.63 13.38 -14.46
C SER A 172 -4.30 13.87 -13.04
N GLN A 173 -5.29 14.01 -12.17
CA GLN A 173 -5.08 14.38 -10.76
C GLN A 173 -4.42 13.24 -9.99
N LYS A 174 -4.84 12.00 -10.23
CA LYS A 174 -4.21 10.80 -9.65
C LYS A 174 -2.74 10.73 -10.05
N GLU A 175 -2.45 10.83 -11.34
CA GLU A 175 -1.09 10.73 -11.86
C GLU A 175 -0.15 11.80 -11.27
N GLU A 176 -0.60 13.07 -11.17
CA GLU A 176 0.22 14.13 -10.60
C GLU A 176 0.44 13.93 -9.09
N ALA A 177 -0.59 13.50 -8.35
CA ALA A 177 -0.45 13.14 -6.94
C ALA A 177 0.55 12.01 -6.72
N LEU A 178 0.45 10.93 -7.50
CA LEU A 178 1.35 9.78 -7.42
C LEU A 178 2.80 10.15 -7.77
N LYS A 179 3.00 11.05 -8.74
CA LYS A 179 4.32 11.57 -9.07
C LYS A 179 4.93 12.32 -7.89
N THR A 180 4.19 13.26 -7.31
CA THR A 180 4.64 14.04 -6.16
C THR A 180 4.93 13.15 -4.94
N LEU A 181 4.06 12.19 -4.64
CA LEU A 181 4.25 11.25 -3.53
C LEU A 181 5.48 10.35 -3.73
N ARG A 182 5.75 9.93 -4.97
CA ARG A 182 6.98 9.21 -5.30
C ARG A 182 8.23 10.06 -5.04
N GLU A 183 8.21 11.35 -5.40
CA GLU A 183 9.31 12.28 -5.12
C GLU A 183 9.53 12.46 -3.60
N MET A 184 8.47 12.33 -2.80
CA MET A 184 8.53 12.34 -1.33
C MET A 184 9.04 11.02 -0.73
N GLY A 185 9.16 9.95 -1.52
CA GLY A 185 9.71 8.66 -1.08
C GLY A 185 8.72 7.50 -1.04
N ALA A 186 7.46 7.69 -1.46
CA ALA A 186 6.53 6.58 -1.63
C ALA A 186 6.91 5.70 -2.84
N VAL A 187 6.64 4.40 -2.72
CA VAL A 187 6.83 3.45 -3.82
C VAL A 187 5.54 3.37 -4.63
N ARG A 188 5.57 3.83 -5.88
CA ARG A 188 4.46 3.66 -6.81
C ARG A 188 4.55 2.28 -7.45
N THR A 189 3.53 1.47 -7.29
CA THR A 189 3.47 0.10 -7.78
C THR A 189 2.07 -0.26 -8.28
N GLU A 190 1.84 -1.51 -8.62
CA GLU A 190 0.56 -2.05 -9.08
C GLU A 190 0.12 -3.21 -8.19
N THR A 191 -1.19 -3.48 -8.15
CA THR A 191 -1.77 -4.59 -7.42
C THR A 191 -1.09 -5.92 -7.79
N GLU A 192 -0.96 -6.22 -9.07
CA GLU A 192 -0.32 -7.45 -9.54
C GLU A 192 1.12 -7.59 -9.05
N THR A 193 1.88 -6.50 -9.05
CA THR A 193 3.25 -6.48 -8.53
C THR A 193 3.27 -6.82 -7.03
N ILE A 194 2.38 -6.21 -6.24
CA ILE A 194 2.26 -6.50 -4.80
C ILE A 194 1.91 -7.97 -4.56
N LEU A 195 0.95 -8.51 -5.33
CA LEU A 195 0.55 -9.92 -5.21
C LEU A 195 1.72 -10.88 -5.42
N PHE A 196 2.55 -10.62 -6.42
CA PHE A 196 3.74 -11.46 -6.68
C PHE A 196 4.87 -11.19 -5.68
N ASP A 197 5.00 -9.97 -5.17
CA ASP A 197 5.93 -9.67 -4.08
C ASP A 197 5.58 -10.45 -2.81
N LEU A 198 4.30 -10.63 -2.49
CA LEU A 198 3.86 -11.45 -1.36
C LEU A 198 4.18 -12.92 -1.56
N ALA A 199 3.98 -13.46 -2.76
CA ALA A 199 4.28 -14.85 -3.07
C ALA A 199 5.80 -15.12 -3.20
N ARG A 200 6.54 -14.21 -3.83
CA ARG A 200 8.00 -14.23 -4.09
C ARG A 200 8.55 -15.41 -4.88
N ASP A 201 8.04 -16.60 -4.66
CA ASP A 201 8.52 -17.85 -5.27
C ASP A 201 7.32 -18.66 -5.75
N SER A 202 7.46 -19.26 -6.92
CA SER A 202 6.47 -20.20 -7.45
C SER A 202 6.28 -21.45 -6.58
N LYS A 203 7.18 -21.68 -5.61
CA LYS A 203 7.09 -22.74 -4.59
C LYS A 203 6.34 -22.29 -3.33
N ASP A 204 5.95 -20.99 -3.22
CA ASP A 204 5.14 -20.52 -2.10
C ASP A 204 3.85 -21.35 -2.02
N PRO A 205 3.44 -21.84 -0.84
CA PRO A 205 2.21 -22.64 -0.69
C PRO A 205 0.95 -21.97 -1.24
N ASN A 206 0.93 -20.63 -1.23
CA ASN A 206 -0.19 -19.83 -1.70
C ASN A 206 -0.03 -19.35 -3.16
N PHE A 207 1.07 -19.69 -3.85
CA PHE A 207 1.33 -19.22 -5.22
C PHE A 207 0.17 -19.53 -6.19
N LYS A 208 -0.43 -20.73 -6.10
CA LYS A 208 -1.56 -21.11 -6.96
C LYS A 208 -2.76 -20.17 -6.74
N PHE A 209 -3.03 -19.78 -5.51
CA PHE A 209 -4.08 -18.84 -5.16
C PHE A 209 -3.78 -17.44 -5.73
N ILE A 210 -2.58 -16.93 -5.50
CA ILE A 210 -2.14 -15.62 -6.05
C ILE A 210 -2.21 -15.61 -7.58
N SER A 211 -1.70 -16.66 -8.24
CA SER A 211 -1.80 -16.80 -9.71
C SER A 211 -3.24 -16.83 -10.19
N GLY A 212 -4.15 -17.41 -9.40
CA GLY A 212 -5.60 -17.41 -9.66
C GLY A 212 -6.18 -16.00 -9.63
N LEU A 213 -5.91 -15.24 -8.56
CA LEU A 213 -6.34 -13.83 -8.44
C LEU A 213 -5.87 -12.97 -9.64
N VAL A 214 -4.61 -13.12 -10.02
CA VAL A 214 -4.05 -12.37 -11.16
C VAL A 214 -4.74 -12.74 -12.47
N LYS A 215 -5.08 -14.02 -12.68
CA LYS A 215 -5.85 -14.44 -13.88
C LYS A 215 -7.25 -13.83 -13.89
N GLU A 216 -7.92 -13.78 -12.74
CA GLU A 216 -9.22 -13.12 -12.58
C GLU A 216 -9.14 -11.62 -12.88
N MET A 217 -8.09 -10.94 -12.38
CA MET A 217 -7.85 -9.52 -12.65
C MET A 217 -7.65 -9.26 -14.15
N ARG A 218 -6.85 -10.08 -14.82
CA ARG A 218 -6.56 -9.92 -16.26
C ARG A 218 -7.71 -10.30 -17.19
N ALA A 219 -8.74 -10.99 -16.68
CA ALA A 219 -9.92 -11.39 -17.45
C ALA A 219 -11.06 -10.37 -17.40
N ARG A 220 -10.91 -9.28 -16.66
CA ARG A 220 -11.85 -8.14 -16.57
C ARG A 220 -11.63 -7.19 -17.73
#